data_c8b95a860c9f00cfe3cec7b9095b682a
#
_entry.id   c8b95a860c9f00cfe3cec7b9095b682a
#
_cell.length_a   1.000
_cell.length_b   1.000
_cell.length_c   1.000
_cell.angle_alpha   90.00
_cell.angle_beta   90.00
_cell.angle_gamma   90.00
#
_symmetry.space_group_name_H-M   'P 1'
#
loop_
_entity.id
_entity.type
_entity.pdbx_description
1 polymer ?
#
loop_
_entity_poly.entity_id
_entity_poly.type
_entity_poly.pdbx_seq_one_letter_code
_entity_poly.pdbx_strand_id
1 'polypeptide(L)'
;VYNLSAADPFGSAMLTADSITIGNGAGFTLANMTGNTGLGTYDNLDGVVLMTADAIDGMAEGESMSVGTSGLFAVYYKDATMVREGNNIVLNATVQQDNIFKPAVNSHNSGAGSELLWGARNNLDATSQLGQVMNAISTMVTGSNPDLAGASRALAAVAGSTVNALGTAQKDALRDQMGWIRNRTTLMGVNPAYVNEDLPYFHMWMEGTGSYAKLDTRGDESGYQLTTWGGTVGMDVDLSDHFTMGAAFTANYGDLTASAADSADGHLDSYYANLFGRYQSKRWAHTLILTGGWNDAKLNRTVNYGEGSYR
;
A
#
# COMPACT_ATOMS: atom_id res chain seq x y z
N VAL A 1 18.84 15.63 -20.76
CA VAL A 1 18.38 14.29 -20.33
C VAL A 1 17.99 13.54 -21.59
N TYR A 2 18.72 12.46 -21.89
CA TYR A 2 18.41 11.60 -23.03
C TYR A 2 17.70 10.36 -22.50
N ASN A 3 16.64 9.94 -23.21
CA ASN A 3 15.85 8.78 -22.84
C ASN A 3 16.17 7.64 -23.83
N LEU A 4 16.58 6.50 -23.32
CA LEU A 4 16.65 5.27 -24.12
C LEU A 4 15.22 4.81 -24.43
N SER A 5 14.88 4.74 -25.71
CA SER A 5 13.57 4.26 -26.18
C SER A 5 13.66 2.78 -26.55
N ALA A 6 12.71 1.98 -26.09
CA ALA A 6 12.63 0.57 -26.42
C ALA A 6 12.29 0.26 -27.87
N ALA A 7 11.87 1.27 -28.66
CA ALA A 7 11.47 1.04 -30.05
C ALA A 7 12.66 0.77 -30.99
N ASP A 8 13.85 1.25 -30.68
CA ASP A 8 15.10 0.91 -31.37
C ASP A 8 16.30 1.21 -30.45
N PRO A 9 16.55 0.37 -29.45
CA PRO A 9 17.63 0.64 -28.48
C PRO A 9 19.04 0.53 -29.10
N PHE A 10 19.17 0.07 -30.36
CA PHE A 10 20.45 -0.32 -30.93
C PHE A 10 20.69 0.21 -32.34
N GLY A 11 19.77 0.99 -32.93
CA GLY A 11 19.82 1.34 -34.36
C GLY A 11 20.48 2.66 -34.71
N SER A 12 20.49 3.64 -33.82
CA SER A 12 21.05 4.97 -34.11
C SER A 12 21.59 5.67 -32.87
N ALA A 13 22.63 6.48 -33.05
CA ALA A 13 23.19 7.29 -31.97
C ALA A 13 22.12 8.23 -31.38
N MET A 14 22.11 8.37 -30.05
CA MET A 14 21.22 9.28 -29.35
C MET A 14 21.63 10.75 -29.54
N LEU A 15 22.91 10.98 -29.79
CA LEU A 15 23.48 12.28 -30.09
C LEU A 15 24.42 12.15 -31.27
N THR A 16 24.20 12.96 -32.30
CA THR A 16 25.13 13.14 -33.42
C THR A 16 25.59 14.57 -33.47
N ALA A 17 26.89 14.77 -33.57
CA ALA A 17 27.50 16.10 -33.59
C ALA A 17 28.77 16.09 -34.47
N ASP A 18 29.19 17.24 -34.96
CA ASP A 18 30.49 17.38 -35.66
C ASP A 18 31.68 17.13 -34.70
N SER A 19 31.53 17.54 -33.44
CA SER A 19 32.54 17.28 -32.41
C SER A 19 31.92 17.11 -31.04
N ILE A 20 32.51 16.23 -30.21
CA ILE A 20 32.18 16.02 -28.80
C ILE A 20 33.44 16.18 -27.99
N THR A 21 33.38 17.06 -26.97
CA THR A 21 34.49 17.21 -26.02
C THR A 21 34.03 16.74 -24.64
N ILE A 22 34.73 15.77 -24.08
CA ILE A 22 34.51 15.26 -22.72
C ILE A 22 35.50 15.96 -21.80
N GLY A 23 34.97 16.83 -20.94
CA GLY A 23 35.80 17.57 -19.98
C GLY A 23 36.40 16.63 -18.94
N ASN A 24 37.63 16.98 -18.48
CA ASN A 24 38.25 16.20 -17.40
C ASN A 24 37.39 16.27 -16.13
N GLY A 25 37.05 15.13 -15.57
CA GLY A 25 36.14 15.00 -14.42
C GLY A 25 34.64 15.04 -14.79
N ALA A 26 34.29 14.97 -16.10
CA ALA A 26 32.89 14.83 -16.51
C ALA A 26 32.27 13.58 -15.88
N GLY A 27 31.05 13.76 -15.31
CA GLY A 27 30.24 12.64 -14.77
C GLY A 27 28.99 12.47 -15.62
N PHE A 28 28.68 11.21 -15.93
CA PHE A 28 27.47 10.85 -16.64
C PHE A 28 26.60 10.00 -15.73
N THR A 29 25.29 10.21 -15.80
CA THR A 29 24.30 9.38 -15.07
C THR A 29 23.16 9.02 -16.01
N LEU A 30 22.88 7.73 -16.09
CA LEU A 30 21.72 7.19 -16.78
C LEU A 30 20.58 6.99 -15.76
N ALA A 31 19.50 7.76 -15.92
CA ALA A 31 18.44 7.80 -14.90
C ALA A 31 17.13 7.17 -15.35
N ASN A 32 16.69 7.45 -16.57
CA ASN A 32 15.34 7.08 -17.02
C ASN A 32 15.39 6.27 -18.30
N MET A 33 14.51 5.27 -18.36
CA MET A 33 14.14 4.59 -19.59
C MET A 33 12.71 5.03 -19.94
N THR A 34 12.50 5.55 -21.15
CA THR A 34 11.16 5.86 -21.67
C THR A 34 10.83 4.89 -22.79
N GLY A 35 9.59 4.45 -22.80
CA GLY A 35 9.05 3.56 -23.81
C GLY A 35 8.45 2.30 -23.17
N ASN A 36 7.52 1.72 -23.90
CA ASN A 36 6.96 0.42 -23.54
C ASN A 36 8.08 -0.61 -23.72
N THR A 37 8.78 -0.89 -22.66
CA THR A 37 9.66 -2.02 -22.59
C THR A 37 8.75 -3.26 -22.55
N GLY A 38 8.23 -3.67 -23.70
CA GLY A 38 7.55 -4.96 -23.86
C GLY A 38 8.55 -6.08 -23.53
N LEU A 39 8.60 -6.42 -22.30
CA LEU A 39 9.74 -6.88 -21.54
C LEU A 39 9.86 -8.36 -21.66
N GLY A 40 10.69 -8.75 -22.62
CA GLY A 40 11.43 -9.99 -22.54
C GLY A 40 12.54 -9.89 -21.49
N THR A 41 13.28 -10.94 -21.31
CA THR A 41 14.54 -10.96 -20.57
C THR A 41 15.46 -9.86 -21.10
N TYR A 42 15.89 -8.95 -20.20
CA TYR A 42 16.92 -7.99 -20.55
C TYR A 42 18.24 -8.72 -20.73
N ASP A 43 18.88 -8.45 -21.85
CA ASP A 43 20.25 -8.87 -22.09
C ASP A 43 21.21 -7.77 -21.64
N ASN A 44 22.48 -8.12 -21.42
CA ASN A 44 23.51 -7.13 -21.20
C ASN A 44 23.56 -6.14 -22.37
N LEU A 45 23.77 -4.88 -22.07
CA LEU A 45 24.05 -3.88 -23.09
C LEU A 45 25.52 -4.03 -23.49
N ASP A 46 25.76 -4.23 -24.76
CA ASP A 46 27.10 -4.38 -25.32
C ASP A 46 27.20 -3.55 -26.60
N GLY A 47 28.03 -2.52 -26.59
CA GLY A 47 28.30 -1.69 -27.74
C GLY A 47 27.13 -0.78 -28.18
N VAL A 48 26.21 -0.41 -27.27
CA VAL A 48 25.09 0.50 -27.61
C VAL A 48 25.60 1.90 -27.92
N VAL A 49 25.46 2.35 -29.17
CA VAL A 49 25.95 3.67 -29.56
C VAL A 49 25.12 4.78 -28.91
N LEU A 50 25.72 5.50 -27.97
CA LEU A 50 25.11 6.67 -27.35
C LEU A 50 25.34 7.95 -28.16
N MET A 51 26.57 8.13 -28.61
CA MET A 51 27.01 9.37 -29.29
C MET A 51 27.86 9.01 -30.49
N THR A 52 27.73 9.79 -31.56
CA THR A 52 28.56 9.72 -32.76
C THR A 52 29.04 11.13 -33.08
N ALA A 53 30.34 11.31 -33.36
CA ALA A 53 30.89 12.57 -33.79
C ALA A 53 32.07 12.37 -34.76
N ASP A 54 32.32 13.34 -35.64
CA ASP A 54 33.50 13.34 -36.52
C ASP A 54 34.80 13.49 -35.73
N ALA A 55 34.74 14.20 -34.59
CA ALA A 55 35.86 14.35 -33.65
C ALA A 55 35.40 14.16 -32.22
N ILE A 56 36.12 13.36 -31.42
CA ILE A 56 35.90 13.14 -29.99
C ILE A 56 37.19 13.52 -29.25
N ASP A 57 37.13 14.59 -28.43
CA ASP A 57 38.23 15.06 -27.60
C ASP A 57 37.95 14.73 -26.12
N GLY A 58 39.06 14.58 -25.35
CA GLY A 58 39.00 14.33 -23.91
C GLY A 58 38.70 12.89 -23.49
N MET A 59 38.65 11.96 -24.45
CA MET A 59 38.57 10.53 -24.21
C MET A 59 39.37 9.76 -25.28
N ALA A 60 40.36 8.98 -24.87
CA ALA A 60 41.22 8.25 -25.79
C ALA A 60 40.48 7.06 -26.43
N GLU A 61 40.98 6.58 -27.58
CA GLU A 61 40.44 5.37 -28.19
C GLU A 61 40.57 4.16 -27.27
N GLY A 62 39.45 3.41 -27.08
CA GLY A 62 39.38 2.30 -26.13
C GLY A 62 39.32 2.70 -24.65
N GLU A 63 39.38 3.99 -24.34
CA GLU A 63 39.23 4.47 -22.96
C GLU A 63 37.80 4.21 -22.49
N SER A 64 37.66 3.78 -21.23
CA SER A 64 36.38 3.56 -20.59
C SER A 64 36.19 4.47 -19.38
N MET A 65 34.96 4.95 -19.19
CA MET A 65 34.59 5.69 -17.99
C MET A 65 33.34 5.09 -17.37
N SER A 66 33.30 5.03 -16.03
CA SER A 66 32.12 4.57 -15.29
C SER A 66 30.99 5.59 -15.42
N VAL A 67 29.76 5.07 -15.56
CA VAL A 67 28.52 5.85 -15.66
C VAL A 67 27.69 5.55 -14.44
N GLY A 68 27.22 6.60 -13.77
CA GLY A 68 26.24 6.46 -12.70
C GLY A 68 24.92 5.92 -13.22
N THR A 69 24.28 5.08 -12.44
CA THR A 69 22.92 4.54 -12.75
C THR A 69 21.96 4.97 -11.65
N SER A 70 20.78 5.45 -12.04
CA SER A 70 19.71 5.80 -11.09
C SER A 70 18.34 5.55 -11.71
N GLY A 71 17.27 5.71 -10.90
CA GLY A 71 15.91 5.57 -11.38
C GLY A 71 15.65 4.20 -12.02
N LEU A 72 14.82 4.16 -13.04
CA LEU A 72 14.49 2.92 -13.75
C LEU A 72 15.70 2.25 -14.40
N PHE A 73 16.70 3.01 -14.83
CA PHE A 73 17.88 2.38 -15.42
C PHE A 73 18.58 1.46 -14.41
N ALA A 74 18.71 1.89 -13.14
CA ALA A 74 19.33 1.08 -12.10
C ALA A 74 18.50 -0.17 -11.71
N VAL A 75 17.21 -0.20 -12.03
CA VAL A 75 16.37 -1.39 -11.82
C VAL A 75 16.76 -2.51 -12.77
N TYR A 76 17.18 -2.15 -13.98
CA TYR A 76 17.47 -3.12 -15.04
C TYR A 76 18.96 -3.38 -15.27
N TYR A 77 19.81 -2.39 -15.00
CA TYR A 77 21.23 -2.44 -15.33
C TYR A 77 22.13 -1.93 -14.20
N LYS A 78 23.30 -2.52 -14.10
CA LYS A 78 24.41 -2.13 -13.23
C LYS A 78 25.73 -2.10 -13.99
N ASP A 79 26.78 -1.61 -13.34
CA ASP A 79 28.14 -1.61 -13.86
C ASP A 79 28.23 -0.94 -15.24
N ALA A 80 27.47 0.16 -15.41
CA ALA A 80 27.43 0.88 -16.69
C ALA A 80 28.75 1.59 -16.97
N THR A 81 29.28 1.42 -18.17
CA THR A 81 30.48 2.08 -18.66
C THR A 81 30.25 2.66 -20.06
N MET A 82 30.84 3.79 -20.32
CA MET A 82 30.97 4.34 -21.68
C MET A 82 32.37 4.07 -22.18
N VAL A 83 32.49 3.65 -23.44
CA VAL A 83 33.76 3.36 -24.10
C VAL A 83 33.81 4.14 -25.41
N ARG A 84 34.96 4.70 -25.75
CA ARG A 84 35.20 5.29 -27.07
C ARG A 84 35.57 4.19 -28.05
N GLU A 85 34.84 4.09 -29.16
CA GLU A 85 35.09 3.19 -30.27
C GLU A 85 35.04 3.95 -31.59
N GLY A 86 36.23 4.38 -32.08
CA GLY A 86 36.35 5.22 -33.25
C GLY A 86 35.61 6.55 -33.09
N ASN A 87 34.62 6.79 -33.93
CA ASN A 87 33.78 7.97 -33.93
C ASN A 87 32.56 7.85 -33.00
N ASN A 88 32.49 6.78 -32.20
CA ASN A 88 31.36 6.51 -31.34
C ASN A 88 31.77 6.50 -29.86
N ILE A 89 30.81 6.87 -29.02
CA ILE A 89 30.81 6.54 -27.59
C ILE A 89 29.73 5.52 -27.38
N VAL A 90 30.12 4.33 -26.96
CA VAL A 90 29.21 3.20 -26.74
C VAL A 90 28.97 2.95 -25.26
N LEU A 91 27.79 2.43 -24.93
CA LEU A 91 27.40 2.02 -23.60
C LEU A 91 27.49 0.52 -23.46
N ASN A 92 28.15 0.09 -22.41
CA ASN A 92 28.10 -1.29 -21.93
C ASN A 92 27.49 -1.30 -20.53
N ALA A 93 26.62 -2.24 -20.25
CA ALA A 93 26.03 -2.42 -18.92
C ALA A 93 25.59 -3.86 -18.67
N THR A 94 25.70 -4.30 -17.45
CA THR A 94 25.30 -5.65 -17.04
C THR A 94 23.87 -5.65 -16.51
N VAL A 95 23.09 -6.68 -16.82
CA VAL A 95 21.73 -6.85 -16.28
C VAL A 95 21.76 -6.92 -14.77
N GLN A 96 20.89 -6.14 -14.13
CA GLN A 96 20.73 -6.13 -12.68
C GLN A 96 19.96 -7.38 -12.23
N GLN A 97 20.60 -8.23 -11.46
CA GLN A 97 20.01 -9.46 -10.93
C GLN A 97 19.59 -9.34 -9.46
N ASP A 98 20.19 -8.41 -8.74
CA ASP A 98 19.92 -8.20 -7.33
C ASP A 98 18.79 -7.20 -7.13
N ASN A 99 17.90 -7.48 -6.18
CA ASN A 99 16.83 -6.56 -5.83
C ASN A 99 17.40 -5.28 -5.23
N ILE A 100 17.37 -4.17 -6.01
CA ILE A 100 17.94 -2.87 -5.63
C ILE A 100 17.22 -2.20 -4.45
N PHE A 101 16.00 -2.62 -4.14
CA PHE A 101 15.21 -2.05 -3.05
C PHE A 101 15.59 -2.61 -1.67
N LYS A 102 16.34 -3.71 -1.61
CA LYS A 102 16.77 -4.33 -0.34
C LYS A 102 17.41 -3.38 0.67
N PRO A 103 18.28 -2.43 0.27
CA PRO A 103 18.87 -1.48 1.22
C PRO A 103 17.84 -0.60 1.95
N ALA A 104 16.67 -0.37 1.34
CA ALA A 104 15.59 0.40 1.95
C ALA A 104 14.62 -0.45 2.81
N VAL A 105 14.81 -1.77 2.87
CA VAL A 105 13.94 -2.65 3.67
C VAL A 105 14.33 -2.55 5.13
N ASN A 106 13.43 -2.02 5.94
CA ASN A 106 13.60 -1.91 7.40
C ASN A 106 12.45 -2.56 8.19
N SER A 107 11.46 -3.12 7.50
CA SER A 107 10.28 -3.71 8.09
C SER A 107 9.70 -4.82 7.21
N HIS A 108 8.70 -5.54 7.76
CA HIS A 108 8.00 -6.58 7.01
C HIS A 108 7.22 -6.00 5.80
N ASN A 109 6.54 -4.86 6.00
CA ASN A 109 5.75 -4.23 4.93
C ASN A 109 6.65 -3.67 3.84
N SER A 110 7.75 -2.98 4.17
CA SER A 110 8.70 -2.51 3.17
C SER A 110 9.38 -3.68 2.43
N GLY A 111 9.60 -4.81 3.11
CA GLY A 111 10.07 -6.05 2.49
C GLY A 111 9.08 -6.59 1.45
N ALA A 112 7.80 -6.68 1.81
CA ALA A 112 6.76 -7.13 0.89
C ALA A 112 6.62 -6.21 -0.33
N GLY A 113 6.66 -4.88 -0.13
CA GLY A 113 6.65 -3.90 -1.22
C GLY A 113 7.88 -3.99 -2.13
N SER A 114 9.05 -4.23 -1.55
CA SER A 114 10.30 -4.47 -2.28
C SER A 114 10.19 -5.69 -3.21
N GLU A 115 9.70 -6.81 -2.71
CA GLU A 115 9.54 -8.03 -3.51
C GLU A 115 8.45 -7.86 -4.58
N LEU A 116 7.35 -7.17 -4.27
CA LEU A 116 6.28 -6.88 -5.21
C LEU A 116 6.80 -6.04 -6.40
N LEU A 117 7.48 -4.93 -6.13
CA LEU A 117 8.04 -4.08 -7.19
C LEU A 117 9.10 -4.81 -7.98
N TRP A 118 10.01 -5.51 -7.30
CA TRP A 118 11.06 -6.28 -7.97
C TRP A 118 10.49 -7.37 -8.87
N GLY A 119 9.46 -8.09 -8.43
CA GLY A 119 8.75 -9.09 -9.23
C GLY A 119 8.01 -8.52 -10.43
N ALA A 120 7.45 -7.30 -10.28
CA ALA A 120 6.71 -6.63 -11.32
C ALA A 120 7.59 -6.05 -12.44
N ARG A 121 8.89 -5.83 -12.20
CA ARG A 121 9.76 -5.07 -13.11
C ARG A 121 9.77 -5.56 -14.57
N ASN A 122 9.67 -6.87 -14.78
CA ASN A 122 9.72 -7.46 -16.11
C ASN A 122 8.44 -7.28 -16.95
N ASN A 123 7.33 -6.89 -16.31
CA ASN A 123 6.02 -6.70 -16.95
C ASN A 123 5.51 -5.25 -16.82
N LEU A 124 6.40 -4.33 -16.47
CA LEU A 124 6.03 -2.98 -16.11
C LEU A 124 6.15 -2.04 -17.32
N ASP A 125 5.09 -1.31 -17.62
CA ASP A 125 5.16 -0.14 -18.49
C ASP A 125 5.72 1.04 -17.67
N ALA A 126 6.84 1.60 -18.11
CA ALA A 126 7.48 2.74 -17.45
C ALA A 126 6.58 3.99 -17.37
N THR A 127 5.61 4.12 -18.28
CA THR A 127 4.64 5.22 -18.31
C THR A 127 3.42 4.95 -17.44
N SER A 128 3.22 3.71 -16.99
CA SER A 128 2.17 3.35 -16.05
C SER A 128 2.38 3.98 -14.68
N GLN A 129 1.32 4.08 -13.88
CA GLN A 129 1.41 4.57 -12.51
C GLN A 129 2.44 3.77 -11.68
N LEU A 130 2.40 2.44 -11.79
CA LEU A 130 3.34 1.58 -11.07
C LEU A 130 4.78 1.79 -11.58
N GLY A 131 4.98 2.04 -12.88
CA GLY A 131 6.29 2.38 -13.46
C GLY A 131 6.86 3.68 -12.89
N GLN A 132 6.02 4.69 -12.75
CA GLN A 132 6.42 5.97 -12.15
C GLN A 132 6.74 5.83 -10.67
N VAL A 133 5.96 5.04 -9.90
CA VAL A 133 6.26 4.72 -8.50
C VAL A 133 7.60 3.98 -8.40
N MET A 134 7.83 2.98 -9.24
CA MET A 134 9.10 2.25 -9.28
C MET A 134 10.27 3.17 -9.60
N ASN A 135 10.12 4.06 -10.58
CA ASN A 135 11.16 5.04 -10.93
C ASN A 135 11.48 5.98 -9.76
N ALA A 136 10.46 6.48 -9.08
CA ALA A 136 10.65 7.37 -7.93
C ALA A 136 11.38 6.66 -6.78
N ILE A 137 10.93 5.46 -6.40
CA ILE A 137 11.55 4.70 -5.31
C ILE A 137 12.98 4.27 -5.68
N SER A 138 13.22 3.84 -6.92
CA SER A 138 14.58 3.50 -7.37
C SER A 138 15.50 4.71 -7.33
N THR A 139 15.02 5.89 -7.68
CA THR A 139 15.80 7.16 -7.55
C THR A 139 16.14 7.47 -6.09
N MET A 140 15.21 7.24 -5.15
CA MET A 140 15.49 7.40 -3.72
C MET A 140 16.57 6.43 -3.23
N VAL A 141 16.61 5.21 -3.78
CA VAL A 141 17.59 4.20 -3.35
C VAL A 141 18.95 4.39 -4.01
N THR A 142 18.97 4.72 -5.30
CA THR A 142 20.20 4.71 -6.12
C THR A 142 20.73 6.10 -6.47
N GLY A 143 20.04 7.18 -6.08
CA GLY A 143 20.46 8.55 -6.31
C GLY A 143 21.77 8.89 -5.59
N SER A 144 22.39 9.99 -5.97
CA SER A 144 23.66 10.47 -5.36
C SER A 144 23.54 10.80 -3.86
N ASN A 145 22.32 11.01 -3.37
CA ASN A 145 22.01 11.21 -1.95
C ASN A 145 20.80 10.32 -1.59
N PRO A 146 21.01 9.02 -1.26
CA PRO A 146 19.92 8.08 -1.05
C PRO A 146 19.03 8.45 0.14
N ASP A 147 17.71 8.50 -0.08
CA ASP A 147 16.70 8.58 0.98
C ASP A 147 16.10 7.18 1.27
N LEU A 148 16.86 6.35 1.98
CA LEU A 148 16.42 4.99 2.31
C LEU A 148 15.22 4.97 3.24
N ALA A 149 15.04 6.00 4.09
CA ALA A 149 13.88 6.09 4.98
C ALA A 149 12.60 6.43 4.21
N GLY A 150 12.68 7.37 3.26
CA GLY A 150 11.59 7.68 2.34
C GLY A 150 11.23 6.50 1.45
N ALA A 151 12.24 5.84 0.89
CA ALA A 151 12.05 4.64 0.07
C ALA A 151 11.37 3.50 0.87
N SER A 152 11.78 3.27 2.12
CA SER A 152 11.14 2.27 2.99
C SER A 152 9.65 2.55 3.21
N ARG A 153 9.29 3.80 3.51
CA ARG A 153 7.88 4.19 3.67
C ARG A 153 7.09 4.00 2.39
N ALA A 154 7.65 4.39 1.24
CA ALA A 154 7.00 4.21 -0.05
C ALA A 154 6.81 2.73 -0.40
N LEU A 155 7.79 1.86 -0.10
CA LEU A 155 7.68 0.41 -0.26
C LEU A 155 6.58 -0.17 0.62
N ALA A 156 6.48 0.25 1.90
CA ALA A 156 5.42 -0.18 2.79
C ALA A 156 4.04 0.26 2.30
N ALA A 157 3.94 1.45 1.72
CA ALA A 157 2.73 1.95 1.09
C ALA A 157 2.33 1.09 -0.12
N VAL A 158 3.29 0.72 -0.99
CA VAL A 158 3.05 -0.18 -2.12
C VAL A 158 2.53 -1.54 -1.66
N ALA A 159 3.02 -2.07 -0.55
CA ALA A 159 2.54 -3.31 0.06
C ALA A 159 1.10 -3.24 0.60
N GLY A 160 0.53 -2.04 0.71
CA GLY A 160 -0.84 -1.85 1.16
C GLY A 160 -1.02 -1.87 2.68
N SER A 161 -0.12 -1.24 3.41
CA SER A 161 -0.17 -1.16 4.88
C SER A 161 -1.52 -0.66 5.41
N THR A 162 -2.18 0.28 4.71
CA THR A 162 -3.51 0.80 5.07
C THR A 162 -4.64 -0.22 4.91
N VAL A 163 -4.49 -1.24 4.05
CA VAL A 163 -5.47 -2.32 3.92
C VAL A 163 -5.54 -3.15 5.20
N ASN A 164 -4.41 -3.35 5.88
CA ASN A 164 -4.36 -4.03 7.18
C ASN A 164 -5.08 -3.20 8.26
N ALA A 165 -4.97 -1.87 8.21
CA ALA A 165 -5.69 -0.98 9.10
C ALA A 165 -7.22 -1.11 8.93
N LEU A 166 -7.71 -1.22 7.69
CA LEU A 166 -9.12 -1.47 7.39
C LEU A 166 -9.60 -2.79 8.00
N GLY A 167 -8.84 -3.89 7.85
CA GLY A 167 -9.18 -5.18 8.45
C GLY A 167 -9.25 -5.14 9.98
N THR A 168 -8.41 -4.34 10.62
CA THR A 168 -8.44 -4.13 12.07
C THR A 168 -9.65 -3.27 12.48
N ALA A 169 -9.94 -2.21 11.73
CA ALA A 169 -11.11 -1.36 11.95
C ALA A 169 -12.43 -2.14 11.85
N GLN A 170 -12.55 -3.05 10.88
CA GLN A 170 -13.71 -3.95 10.75
C GLN A 170 -13.88 -4.88 11.97
N LYS A 171 -12.78 -5.43 12.49
CA LYS A 171 -12.82 -6.25 13.72
C LYS A 171 -13.27 -5.44 14.93
N ASP A 172 -12.80 -4.20 15.05
CA ASP A 172 -13.18 -3.33 16.18
C ASP A 172 -14.65 -2.94 16.08
N ALA A 173 -15.15 -2.61 14.88
CA ALA A 173 -16.59 -2.36 14.67
C ALA A 173 -17.46 -3.57 15.06
N LEU A 174 -17.05 -4.79 14.70
CA LEU A 174 -17.76 -6.00 15.11
C LEU A 174 -17.71 -6.21 16.63
N ARG A 175 -16.57 -5.97 17.27
CA ARG A 175 -16.41 -6.10 18.73
C ARG A 175 -17.30 -5.09 19.47
N ASP A 176 -17.36 -3.87 19.01
CA ASP A 176 -18.24 -2.83 19.56
C ASP A 176 -19.70 -3.25 19.46
N GLN A 177 -20.11 -3.74 18.28
CA GLN A 177 -21.47 -4.28 18.06
C GLN A 177 -21.82 -5.38 19.05
N MET A 178 -20.94 -6.36 19.23
CA MET A 178 -21.15 -7.42 20.21
C MET A 178 -21.22 -6.89 21.64
N GLY A 179 -20.45 -5.84 21.95
CA GLY A 179 -20.47 -5.13 23.22
C GLY A 179 -21.82 -4.49 23.52
N TRP A 180 -22.43 -3.83 22.54
CA TRP A 180 -23.76 -3.21 22.70
C TRP A 180 -24.84 -4.24 22.97
N ILE A 181 -24.92 -5.33 22.19
CA ILE A 181 -25.88 -6.40 22.42
C ILE A 181 -25.67 -7.04 23.81
N ARG A 182 -24.42 -7.26 24.22
CA ARG A 182 -24.09 -7.77 25.55
C ARG A 182 -24.56 -6.82 26.66
N ASN A 183 -24.34 -5.54 26.51
CA ASN A 183 -24.81 -4.54 27.48
C ASN A 183 -26.32 -4.56 27.60
N ARG A 184 -27.03 -4.60 26.48
CA ARG A 184 -28.51 -4.71 26.46
C ARG A 184 -28.97 -5.96 27.20
N THR A 185 -28.41 -7.14 26.89
CA THR A 185 -28.78 -8.38 27.56
C THR A 185 -28.45 -8.39 29.06
N THR A 186 -27.44 -7.63 29.48
CA THR A 186 -27.08 -7.48 30.90
C THR A 186 -28.10 -6.60 31.63
N LEU A 187 -28.50 -5.49 31.02
CA LEU A 187 -29.47 -4.54 31.61
C LEU A 187 -30.88 -5.15 31.77
N MET A 188 -31.29 -6.07 30.88
CA MET A 188 -32.57 -6.79 30.98
C MET A 188 -32.76 -7.48 32.33
N GLY A 189 -31.69 -7.98 32.94
CA GLY A 189 -31.76 -8.69 34.22
C GLY A 189 -31.69 -7.84 35.47
N VAL A 190 -31.53 -6.55 35.34
CA VAL A 190 -31.38 -5.64 36.49
C VAL A 190 -32.62 -4.77 36.72
N ASN A 191 -33.52 -4.70 35.73
CA ASN A 191 -34.69 -3.84 35.83
C ASN A 191 -35.91 -4.61 36.36
N PRO A 192 -36.32 -4.37 37.61
CA PRO A 192 -37.52 -5.01 38.22
C PRO A 192 -38.84 -4.70 37.51
N ALA A 193 -38.84 -3.67 36.63
CA ALA A 193 -40.03 -3.34 35.85
C ALA A 193 -40.41 -4.40 34.78
N TYR A 194 -39.54 -5.38 34.53
CA TYR A 194 -39.75 -6.50 33.59
C TYR A 194 -40.31 -7.75 34.26
N VAL A 195 -40.57 -7.72 35.53
CA VAL A 195 -41.27 -8.83 36.19
C VAL A 195 -42.77 -8.65 35.96
N ASN A 196 -43.32 -9.33 34.98
CA ASN A 196 -44.76 -9.32 34.69
C ASN A 196 -45.37 -10.70 34.94
N GLU A 197 -46.61 -10.69 35.52
CA GLU A 197 -47.30 -11.90 35.89
C GLU A 197 -47.89 -12.68 34.69
N ASP A 198 -47.99 -12.01 33.51
CA ASP A 198 -48.54 -12.61 32.27
C ASP A 198 -47.39 -12.89 31.24
N LEU A 199 -46.80 -14.06 31.30
CA LEU A 199 -45.84 -14.54 30.31
C LEU A 199 -46.53 -15.29 29.15
N PRO A 200 -46.00 -15.18 27.90
CA PRO A 200 -44.79 -14.50 27.43
C PRO A 200 -45.00 -12.97 27.23
N TYR A 201 -44.06 -12.17 27.68
CA TYR A 201 -44.10 -10.73 27.52
C TYR A 201 -43.13 -10.28 26.44
N PHE A 202 -43.57 -9.38 25.56
CA PHE A 202 -42.87 -8.94 24.35
C PHE A 202 -42.40 -7.52 24.49
N HIS A 203 -41.08 -7.28 24.23
CA HIS A 203 -40.49 -5.96 24.24
C HIS A 203 -39.93 -5.60 22.87
N MET A 204 -40.22 -4.40 22.39
CA MET A 204 -39.54 -3.80 21.25
C MET A 204 -38.69 -2.63 21.74
N TRP A 205 -37.53 -2.48 21.14
CA TRP A 205 -36.61 -1.44 21.54
C TRP A 205 -35.80 -0.93 20.36
N MET A 206 -35.27 0.28 20.50
CA MET A 206 -34.31 0.88 19.58
C MET A 206 -33.22 1.59 20.38
N GLU A 207 -32.02 1.63 19.83
CA GLU A 207 -30.86 2.25 20.46
C GLU A 207 -30.01 2.91 19.38
N GLY A 208 -29.57 4.15 19.64
CA GLY A 208 -28.53 4.81 18.85
C GLY A 208 -27.15 4.31 19.27
N THR A 209 -26.31 4.05 18.31
CA THR A 209 -24.95 3.54 18.53
C THR A 209 -23.92 4.52 17.96
N GLY A 210 -22.77 4.63 18.62
CA GLY A 210 -21.66 5.41 18.15
C GLY A 210 -20.37 5.00 18.84
N SER A 211 -19.27 4.95 18.07
CA SER A 211 -17.96 4.67 18.64
C SER A 211 -16.88 5.48 17.94
N TYR A 212 -15.76 5.63 18.64
CA TYR A 212 -14.54 6.20 18.12
C TYR A 212 -13.39 5.27 18.49
N ALA A 213 -12.68 4.78 17.47
CA ALA A 213 -11.49 3.99 17.65
C ALA A 213 -10.28 4.70 17.03
N LYS A 214 -9.15 4.67 17.71
CA LYS A 214 -7.90 5.22 17.21
C LYS A 214 -6.79 4.23 17.47
N LEU A 215 -6.01 3.93 16.43
CA LEU A 215 -4.75 3.22 16.51
C LEU A 215 -3.66 4.15 16.00
N ASP A 216 -2.63 4.36 16.80
CA ASP A 216 -1.50 5.19 16.39
C ASP A 216 -0.57 4.41 15.45
N THR A 217 0.04 5.12 14.50
CA THR A 217 1.06 4.57 13.59
C THR A 217 2.26 4.05 14.39
N ARG A 218 2.74 2.87 14.06
CA ARG A 218 3.93 2.25 14.67
C ARG A 218 4.91 1.85 13.59
N GLY A 219 6.01 2.61 13.50
CA GLY A 219 6.98 2.40 12.42
C GLY A 219 6.35 2.63 11.06
N ASP A 220 6.26 1.60 10.25
CA ASP A 220 5.62 1.57 8.92
C ASP A 220 4.23 0.92 8.92
N GLU A 221 3.73 0.49 10.09
CA GLU A 221 2.35 0.05 10.24
C GLU A 221 1.44 1.27 10.31
N SER A 222 0.46 1.32 9.41
CA SER A 222 -0.51 2.41 9.35
C SER A 222 -1.40 2.42 10.59
N GLY A 223 -1.45 3.58 11.26
CA GLY A 223 -2.49 3.89 12.20
C GLY A 223 -3.81 4.21 11.50
N TYR A 224 -4.90 4.24 12.24
CA TYR A 224 -6.19 4.65 11.74
C TYR A 224 -7.02 5.38 12.80
N GLN A 225 -7.98 6.14 12.32
CA GLN A 225 -9.10 6.67 13.11
C GLN A 225 -10.39 6.19 12.46
N LEU A 226 -11.26 5.60 13.25
CA LEU A 226 -12.58 5.13 12.83
C LEU A 226 -13.63 5.79 13.72
N THR A 227 -14.53 6.53 13.10
CA THR A 227 -15.71 7.05 13.76
C THR A 227 -16.92 6.33 13.21
N THR A 228 -17.70 5.67 14.06
CA THR A 228 -18.93 5.00 13.65
C THR A 228 -20.16 5.62 14.31
N TRP A 229 -21.28 5.61 13.60
CA TRP A 229 -22.58 5.98 14.10
C TRP A 229 -23.66 5.14 13.42
N GLY A 230 -24.75 4.92 14.13
CA GLY A 230 -25.81 4.09 13.59
C GLY A 230 -26.90 3.82 14.60
N GLY A 231 -27.61 2.72 14.38
CA GLY A 231 -28.69 2.33 15.28
C GLY A 231 -28.99 0.84 15.22
N THR A 232 -29.55 0.37 16.31
CA THR A 232 -30.02 -0.99 16.47
C THR A 232 -31.51 -0.97 16.79
N VAL A 233 -32.26 -1.82 16.11
CA VAL A 233 -33.66 -2.14 16.46
C VAL A 233 -33.73 -3.59 16.85
N GLY A 234 -34.51 -3.90 17.87
CA GLY A 234 -34.60 -5.25 18.36
C GLY A 234 -35.91 -5.56 19.05
N MET A 235 -36.11 -6.84 19.26
CA MET A 235 -37.24 -7.38 20.02
C MET A 235 -36.74 -8.52 20.89
N ASP A 236 -37.35 -8.65 22.06
CA ASP A 236 -37.11 -9.74 22.98
C ASP A 236 -38.44 -10.24 23.60
N VAL A 237 -38.43 -11.45 24.01
CA VAL A 237 -39.59 -12.11 24.65
C VAL A 237 -39.13 -12.87 25.89
N ASP A 238 -39.79 -12.63 27.00
CA ASP A 238 -39.62 -13.40 28.21
C ASP A 238 -40.49 -14.66 28.14
N LEU A 239 -39.81 -15.79 27.96
CA LEU A 239 -40.46 -17.10 27.88
C LEU A 239 -40.69 -17.72 29.26
N SER A 240 -39.96 -17.29 30.26
CA SER A 240 -40.12 -17.67 31.67
C SER A 240 -39.38 -16.65 32.56
N ASP A 241 -39.62 -16.71 33.86
CA ASP A 241 -38.91 -15.87 34.87
C ASP A 241 -37.40 -15.98 34.81
N HIS A 242 -36.89 -16.95 34.06
CA HIS A 242 -35.46 -17.25 33.99
C HIS A 242 -34.89 -17.17 32.58
N PHE A 243 -35.73 -17.13 31.56
CA PHE A 243 -35.26 -17.21 30.17
C PHE A 243 -35.92 -16.17 29.26
N THR A 244 -35.05 -15.32 28.70
CA THR A 244 -35.37 -14.32 27.69
C THR A 244 -34.64 -14.66 26.40
N MET A 245 -35.29 -14.51 25.28
CA MET A 245 -34.64 -14.58 23.96
C MET A 245 -35.05 -13.40 23.10
N GLY A 246 -34.20 -13.08 22.13
CA GLY A 246 -34.47 -11.94 21.24
C GLY A 246 -33.64 -11.93 19.96
N ALA A 247 -34.05 -11.02 19.10
CA ALA A 247 -33.35 -10.72 17.87
C ALA A 247 -33.16 -9.21 17.71
N ALA A 248 -32.09 -8.80 17.05
CA ALA A 248 -31.82 -7.41 16.74
C ALA A 248 -31.16 -7.26 15.37
N PHE A 249 -31.41 -6.13 14.74
CA PHE A 249 -30.75 -5.70 13.53
C PHE A 249 -30.08 -4.36 13.78
N THR A 250 -28.82 -4.27 13.32
CA THR A 250 -28.00 -3.05 13.45
C THR A 250 -27.53 -2.59 12.09
N ALA A 251 -27.59 -1.29 11.86
CA ALA A 251 -26.96 -0.64 10.72
C ALA A 251 -26.03 0.47 11.26
N ASN A 252 -24.76 0.40 10.91
CA ASN A 252 -23.76 1.38 11.29
C ASN A 252 -23.03 1.91 10.06
N TYR A 253 -22.69 3.18 10.09
CA TYR A 253 -21.88 3.88 9.11
C TYR A 253 -20.59 4.33 9.79
N GLY A 254 -19.47 4.15 9.10
CA GLY A 254 -18.17 4.50 9.66
C GLY A 254 -17.33 5.32 8.68
N ASP A 255 -16.70 6.37 9.18
CA ASP A 255 -15.67 7.11 8.48
C ASP A 255 -14.31 6.66 9.00
N LEU A 256 -13.47 6.20 8.07
CA LEU A 256 -12.13 5.71 8.32
C LEU A 256 -11.12 6.67 7.71
N THR A 257 -10.18 7.12 8.51
CA THR A 257 -8.98 7.82 8.05
C THR A 257 -7.76 7.04 8.50
N ALA A 258 -6.92 6.63 7.58
CA ALA A 258 -5.64 5.99 7.89
C ALA A 258 -4.49 6.92 7.52
N SER A 259 -3.48 6.98 8.37
CA SER A 259 -2.31 7.82 8.19
C SER A 259 -1.04 7.03 8.47
N ALA A 260 -0.18 6.96 7.46
CA ALA A 260 1.18 6.45 7.54
C ALA A 260 2.02 7.12 6.44
N ALA A 261 2.81 6.34 5.73
CA ALA A 261 3.48 6.77 4.50
C ALA A 261 2.49 7.07 3.36
N ASP A 262 1.34 6.42 3.38
CA ASP A 262 0.18 6.66 2.53
C ASP A 262 -0.96 7.27 3.39
N SER A 263 -1.72 8.17 2.83
CA SER A 263 -2.99 8.60 3.40
C SER A 263 -4.12 7.83 2.74
N ALA A 264 -5.07 7.39 3.54
CA ALA A 264 -6.26 6.73 3.03
C ALA A 264 -7.49 7.23 3.75
N ASP A 265 -8.51 7.55 2.97
CA ASP A 265 -9.83 7.89 3.44
C ASP A 265 -10.83 6.83 2.95
N GLY A 266 -11.73 6.42 3.81
CA GLY A 266 -12.68 5.39 3.47
C GLY A 266 -13.97 5.46 4.26
N HIS A 267 -14.93 4.70 3.77
CA HIS A 267 -16.22 4.51 4.42
C HIS A 267 -16.42 3.01 4.69
N LEU A 268 -17.03 2.73 5.83
CA LEU A 268 -17.36 1.38 6.28
C LEU A 268 -18.84 1.31 6.61
N ASP A 269 -19.63 0.68 5.76
CA ASP A 269 -21.03 0.41 6.01
C ASP A 269 -21.19 -1.01 6.57
N SER A 270 -21.79 -1.14 7.74
CA SER A 270 -21.87 -2.40 8.47
C SER A 270 -23.30 -2.74 8.82
N TYR A 271 -23.70 -3.96 8.55
CA TYR A 271 -25.03 -4.47 8.83
C TYR A 271 -24.93 -5.80 9.57
N TYR A 272 -25.61 -5.90 10.71
CA TYR A 272 -25.55 -7.07 11.58
C TYR A 272 -26.94 -7.56 11.97
N ALA A 273 -27.13 -8.86 11.89
CA ALA A 273 -28.26 -9.53 12.50
C ALA A 273 -27.78 -10.29 13.74
N ASN A 274 -28.48 -10.15 14.82
CA ASN A 274 -28.14 -10.72 16.11
C ASN A 274 -29.30 -11.57 16.61
N LEU A 275 -28.98 -12.77 17.10
CA LEU A 275 -29.87 -13.59 17.91
C LEU A 275 -29.25 -13.73 19.29
N PHE A 276 -30.03 -13.56 20.33
CA PHE A 276 -29.51 -13.68 21.68
C PHE A 276 -30.49 -14.42 22.58
N GLY A 277 -29.91 -15.12 23.54
CA GLY A 277 -30.68 -15.80 24.59
C GLY A 277 -29.98 -15.59 25.92
N ARG A 278 -30.77 -15.32 26.95
CA ARG A 278 -30.29 -15.14 28.32
C ARG A 278 -31.02 -16.07 29.25
N TYR A 279 -30.25 -16.82 30.03
CA TYR A 279 -30.76 -17.58 31.17
C TYR A 279 -30.20 -16.95 32.46
N GLN A 280 -31.07 -16.66 33.41
CA GLN A 280 -30.70 -16.10 34.69
C GLN A 280 -31.35 -16.89 35.85
N SER A 281 -30.54 -17.24 36.81
CA SER A 281 -30.99 -17.79 38.10
C SER A 281 -30.41 -16.94 39.24
N LYS A 282 -30.78 -17.27 40.48
CA LYS A 282 -30.27 -16.51 41.66
C LYS A 282 -28.75 -16.44 41.78
N ARG A 283 -28.02 -17.36 41.14
CA ARG A 283 -26.55 -17.47 41.25
C ARG A 283 -25.81 -17.38 39.91
N TRP A 284 -26.51 -17.55 38.78
CA TRP A 284 -25.92 -17.71 37.48
C TRP A 284 -26.64 -16.87 36.43
N ALA A 285 -25.90 -16.21 35.60
CA ALA A 285 -26.42 -15.57 34.40
C ALA A 285 -25.58 -16.01 33.20
N HIS A 286 -26.23 -16.59 32.22
CA HIS A 286 -25.62 -17.03 30.96
C HIS A 286 -26.27 -16.28 29.81
N THR A 287 -25.45 -15.73 28.93
CA THR A 287 -25.91 -15.08 27.72
C THR A 287 -25.20 -15.71 26.51
N LEU A 288 -25.98 -16.14 25.55
CA LEU A 288 -25.51 -16.57 24.23
C LEU A 288 -25.89 -15.49 23.22
N ILE A 289 -24.94 -15.05 22.42
CA ILE A 289 -25.17 -14.11 21.33
C ILE A 289 -24.57 -14.72 20.07
N LEU A 290 -25.38 -14.80 19.02
CA LEU A 290 -24.98 -15.18 17.68
C LEU A 290 -25.13 -13.95 16.79
N THR A 291 -24.03 -13.52 16.20
CA THR A 291 -23.98 -12.35 15.32
C THR A 291 -23.53 -12.79 13.94
N GLY A 292 -24.29 -12.42 12.93
CA GLY A 292 -23.90 -12.53 11.53
C GLY A 292 -24.11 -11.20 10.82
N GLY A 293 -23.24 -10.87 9.88
CA GLY A 293 -23.35 -9.59 9.18
C GLY A 293 -22.41 -9.47 7.99
N TRP A 294 -22.50 -8.35 7.34
CA TRP A 294 -21.60 -7.99 6.25
C TRP A 294 -21.15 -6.53 6.40
N ASN A 295 -19.96 -6.26 5.89
CA ASN A 295 -19.39 -4.93 5.84
C ASN A 295 -19.10 -4.61 4.36
N ASP A 296 -19.54 -3.43 3.92
CA ASP A 296 -19.11 -2.82 2.66
C ASP A 296 -18.10 -1.73 2.98
N ALA A 297 -16.90 -1.85 2.44
CA ALA A 297 -15.82 -0.92 2.72
C ALA A 297 -15.24 -0.37 1.43
N LYS A 298 -15.16 0.95 1.36
CA LYS A 298 -14.51 1.66 0.25
C LYS A 298 -13.33 2.43 0.81
N LEU A 299 -12.16 2.20 0.26
CA LEU A 299 -10.92 2.86 0.67
C LEU A 299 -10.28 3.54 -0.55
N ASN A 300 -10.13 4.85 -0.47
CA ASN A 300 -9.34 5.64 -1.41
C ASN A 300 -7.95 5.84 -0.80
N ARG A 301 -6.92 5.38 -1.50
CA ARG A 301 -5.56 5.42 -1.01
C ARG A 301 -4.68 6.31 -1.88
N THR A 302 -3.91 7.17 -1.24
CA THR A 302 -2.89 7.99 -1.90
C THR A 302 -1.51 7.51 -1.46
N VAL A 303 -0.71 7.03 -2.39
CA VAL A 303 0.68 6.63 -2.16
C VAL A 303 1.58 7.84 -2.39
N ASN A 304 2.28 8.29 -1.36
CA ASN A 304 3.26 9.38 -1.45
C ASN A 304 4.65 8.80 -1.70
N TYR A 305 5.34 9.31 -2.74
CA TYR A 305 6.71 8.94 -3.07
C TYR A 305 7.50 10.22 -3.43
N GLY A 306 8.30 10.71 -2.46
CA GLY A 306 9.04 11.94 -2.63
C GLY A 306 8.15 13.15 -2.92
N GLU A 307 8.40 13.88 -4.03
CA GLU A 307 7.60 15.05 -4.45
C GLU A 307 6.30 14.70 -5.19
N GLY A 308 6.04 13.42 -5.42
CA GLY A 308 4.84 12.93 -6.12
C GLY A 308 3.84 12.23 -5.20
N SER A 309 2.57 12.23 -5.61
CA SER A 309 1.51 11.44 -4.97
C SER A 309 0.60 10.83 -6.04
N TYR A 310 0.12 9.60 -5.83
CA TYR A 310 -0.88 8.93 -6.65
C TYR A 310 -2.07 8.49 -5.81
N ARG A 311 -3.26 8.64 -6.40
CA ARG A 311 -4.54 8.28 -5.79
C ARG A 311 -5.20 7.13 -6.54
#